data_6d722694f7d7fdbce74a14339361ad5b
#
_entry.id   6d722694f7d7fdbce74a14339361ad5b
#
_cell.length_a   1.000
_cell.length_b   1.000
_cell.length_c   1.000
_cell.angle_alpha   90.00
_cell.angle_beta   90.00
_cell.angle_gamma   90.00
#
_symmetry.space_group_name_H-M   'P 1'
#
loop_
_entity.id
_entity.type
_entity.pdbx_description
1 polymer ?
#
loop_
_entity_poly.entity_id
_entity_poly.type
_entity_poly.pdbx_seq_one_letter_code
_entity_poly.pdbx_strand_id
1 'polypeptide(L)'
;WFLDTELTKRYQFAKKFIKKNNYTDRFLIFLKTLNSVINSINYLEIRGRDSLGLMLNISLKKNKKNIFLIKRKFNYKNNFIKIKKNFILINIIYKTCNIFGSLGDNSKEIIKKIINDYPILKLLKTGNYENINIIAHTRWASVGKVNIENTHPIANVNSGSNKLPTIFSVMNGDIYNYENIISKSR
;
A
#
# COMPACT_ATOMS: atom_id res chain seq x y z
N TRP A 1 -13.96 1.53 30.13
CA TRP A 1 -14.60 2.36 29.10
C TRP A 1 -13.65 2.66 27.93
N PHE A 2 -12.40 3.11 28.17
CA PHE A 2 -11.44 3.38 27.09
C PHE A 2 -11.08 2.11 26.30
N LEU A 3 -10.77 1.01 26.99
CA LEU A 3 -10.46 -0.29 26.37
C LEU A 3 -11.63 -0.81 25.53
N ASP A 4 -12.85 -0.72 26.03
CA ASP A 4 -14.05 -1.18 25.32
C ASP A 4 -14.28 -0.37 24.04
N THR A 5 -14.06 0.95 24.10
CA THR A 5 -14.19 1.82 22.92
C THR A 5 -13.14 1.49 21.87
N GLU A 6 -11.88 1.30 22.26
CA GLU A 6 -10.81 0.95 21.33
C GLU A 6 -10.96 -0.46 20.74
N LEU A 7 -11.38 -1.45 21.54
CA LEU A 7 -11.68 -2.79 21.05
C LEU A 7 -12.85 -2.77 20.06
N THR A 8 -13.90 -2.01 20.34
CA THR A 8 -15.05 -1.85 19.44
C THR A 8 -14.61 -1.23 18.11
N LYS A 9 -13.81 -0.17 18.11
CA LYS A 9 -13.29 0.45 16.88
C LYS A 9 -12.47 -0.54 16.06
N ARG A 10 -11.58 -1.29 16.69
CA ARG A 10 -10.74 -2.31 16.02
C ARG A 10 -11.58 -3.45 15.46
N TYR A 11 -12.59 -3.89 16.18
CA TYR A 11 -13.54 -4.89 15.70
C TYR A 11 -14.33 -4.38 14.49
N GLN A 12 -14.85 -3.15 14.55
CA GLN A 12 -15.56 -2.51 13.44
C GLN A 12 -14.65 -2.36 12.20
N PHE A 13 -13.38 -2.04 12.40
CA PHE A 13 -12.40 -2.01 11.31
C PHE A 13 -12.22 -3.40 10.68
N ALA A 14 -11.94 -4.42 11.49
CA ALA A 14 -11.73 -5.78 11.02
C ALA A 14 -12.96 -6.33 10.29
N LYS A 15 -14.18 -6.04 10.78
CA LYS A 15 -15.44 -6.47 10.18
C LYS A 15 -15.60 -6.07 8.71
N LYS A 16 -15.01 -4.95 8.27
CA LYS A 16 -15.01 -4.52 6.87
C LYS A 16 -14.36 -5.54 5.93
N PHE A 17 -13.39 -6.30 6.41
CA PHE A 17 -12.62 -7.28 5.66
C PHE A 17 -13.14 -8.72 5.82
N ILE A 18 -13.86 -9.01 6.90
CA ILE A 18 -14.28 -10.36 7.29
C ILE A 18 -15.76 -10.54 6.97
N LYS A 19 -16.05 -11.23 5.86
CA LYS A 19 -17.43 -11.60 5.48
C LYS A 19 -17.82 -13.02 5.93
N LYS A 20 -16.85 -13.92 6.16
CA LYS A 20 -17.02 -15.33 6.60
C LYS A 20 -15.83 -15.75 7.45
N ASN A 21 -15.98 -16.71 8.35
CA ASN A 21 -14.95 -17.24 9.25
C ASN A 21 -13.84 -18.05 8.53
N ASN A 22 -13.30 -17.53 7.44
CA ASN A 22 -12.23 -18.18 6.68
C ASN A 22 -11.01 -17.27 6.61
N TYR A 23 -10.33 -17.11 7.75
CA TYR A 23 -9.13 -16.30 7.91
C TYR A 23 -8.19 -16.92 8.95
N THR A 24 -6.93 -16.58 8.87
CA THR A 24 -5.87 -17.03 9.78
C THR A 24 -5.53 -15.97 10.82
N ASP A 25 -4.85 -16.36 11.91
CA ASP A 25 -4.32 -15.43 12.91
C ASP A 25 -3.37 -14.41 12.29
N ARG A 26 -2.58 -14.83 11.29
CA ARG A 26 -1.73 -13.93 10.52
C ARG A 26 -2.53 -12.82 9.83
N PHE A 27 -3.72 -13.13 9.33
CA PHE A 27 -4.60 -12.12 8.76
C PHE A 27 -5.11 -11.14 9.82
N LEU A 28 -5.41 -11.59 11.03
CA LEU A 28 -5.79 -10.71 12.13
C LEU A 28 -4.65 -9.78 12.55
N ILE A 29 -3.42 -10.31 12.60
CA ILE A 29 -2.21 -9.50 12.86
C ILE A 29 -2.04 -8.44 11.77
N PHE A 30 -2.20 -8.81 10.49
CA PHE A 30 -2.18 -7.86 9.38
C PHE A 30 -3.25 -6.77 9.56
N LEU A 31 -4.50 -7.13 9.87
CA LEU A 31 -5.57 -6.16 10.08
C LEU A 31 -5.29 -5.22 11.26
N LYS A 32 -4.70 -5.73 12.35
CA LYS A 32 -4.26 -4.91 13.48
C LYS A 32 -3.20 -3.89 13.03
N THR A 33 -2.20 -4.33 12.28
CA THR A 33 -1.13 -3.46 11.75
C THR A 33 -1.70 -2.42 10.78
N LEU A 34 -2.56 -2.85 9.85
CA LEU A 34 -3.21 -1.95 8.90
C LEU A 34 -4.06 -0.91 9.62
N ASN A 35 -4.84 -1.30 10.63
CA ASN A 35 -5.64 -0.37 11.43
C ASN A 35 -4.75 0.68 12.13
N SER A 36 -3.61 0.27 12.68
CA SER A 36 -2.67 1.20 13.32
C SER A 36 -2.10 2.21 12.30
N VAL A 37 -1.72 1.73 11.10
CA VAL A 37 -1.25 2.61 10.02
C VAL A 37 -2.35 3.59 9.59
N ILE A 38 -3.57 3.13 9.39
CA ILE A 38 -4.70 3.98 9.00
C ILE A 38 -5.01 5.03 10.06
N ASN A 39 -4.97 4.68 11.33
CA ASN A 39 -5.16 5.65 12.42
C ASN A 39 -4.05 6.72 12.41
N SER A 40 -2.79 6.31 12.25
CA SER A 40 -1.67 7.25 12.12
C SER A 40 -1.83 8.19 10.92
N ILE A 41 -2.27 7.65 9.78
CA ILE A 41 -2.57 8.45 8.58
C ILE A 41 -3.66 9.48 8.86
N ASN A 42 -4.75 9.10 9.51
CA ASN A 42 -5.86 10.02 9.83
C ASN A 42 -5.39 11.21 10.70
N TYR A 43 -4.44 10.97 11.62
CA TYR A 43 -3.82 12.07 12.38
C TYR A 43 -2.92 12.94 11.50
N LEU A 44 -2.15 12.34 10.59
CA LEU A 44 -1.25 13.07 9.69
C LEU A 44 -2.01 13.83 8.59
N GLU A 45 -3.21 13.40 8.24
CA GLU A 45 -4.06 14.03 7.22
C GLU A 45 -4.42 15.49 7.55
N ILE A 46 -4.34 15.88 8.83
CA ILE A 46 -4.47 17.28 9.26
C ILE A 46 -3.41 18.17 8.58
N ARG A 47 -2.22 17.60 8.30
CA ARG A 47 -1.08 18.29 7.68
C ARG A 47 -0.89 18.01 6.19
N GLY A 48 -1.67 17.07 5.62
CA GLY A 48 -1.50 16.70 4.22
C GLY A 48 -2.70 15.91 3.71
N ARG A 49 -3.60 16.58 2.97
CA ARG A 49 -4.88 16.02 2.52
C ARG A 49 -4.97 15.80 1.01
N ASP A 50 -4.01 16.32 0.26
CA ASP A 50 -4.11 16.37 -1.21
C ASP A 50 -4.01 15.00 -1.84
N SER A 51 -3.23 14.13 -1.23
CA SER A 51 -3.09 12.75 -1.68
C SER A 51 -2.64 11.81 -0.57
N LEU A 52 -2.97 10.54 -0.74
CA LEU A 52 -2.55 9.45 0.12
C LEU A 52 -2.10 8.26 -0.72
N GLY A 53 -0.98 7.68 -0.35
CA GLY A 53 -0.57 6.39 -0.88
C GLY A 53 -0.16 5.42 0.21
N LEU A 54 -0.44 4.15 -0.04
CA LEU A 54 -0.10 3.04 0.83
C LEU A 54 0.48 1.91 -0.01
N MET A 55 1.65 1.41 0.37
CA MET A 55 2.28 0.26 -0.25
C MET A 55 2.28 -0.93 0.71
N LEU A 56 1.87 -2.08 0.20
CA LEU A 56 2.08 -3.38 0.82
C LEU A 56 3.28 -4.05 0.15
N ASN A 57 4.30 -4.38 0.93
CA ASN A 57 5.41 -5.22 0.51
C ASN A 57 5.25 -6.59 1.16
N ILE A 58 4.92 -7.61 0.36
CA ILE A 58 4.60 -8.95 0.81
C ILE A 58 5.70 -9.90 0.31
N SER A 59 6.30 -10.65 1.22
CA SER A 59 7.23 -11.72 0.87
C SER A 59 6.58 -13.09 1.02
N LEU A 60 6.79 -13.95 0.03
CA LEU A 60 6.31 -15.33 -0.02
C LEU A 60 7.47 -16.27 -0.19
N LYS A 61 7.39 -17.46 0.41
CA LYS A 61 8.29 -18.57 0.09
C LYS A 61 8.12 -18.97 -1.37
N LYS A 62 9.22 -19.12 -2.10
CA LYS A 62 9.18 -19.56 -3.49
C LYS A 62 8.89 -21.06 -3.55
N ASN A 63 7.73 -21.41 -4.08
CA ASN A 63 7.33 -22.79 -4.38
C ASN A 63 6.42 -22.81 -5.61
N LYS A 64 6.18 -23.99 -6.18
CA LYS A 64 5.33 -24.18 -7.38
C LYS A 64 3.94 -23.59 -7.19
N LYS A 65 3.32 -23.76 -6.01
CA LYS A 65 1.99 -23.27 -5.68
C LYS A 65 1.92 -21.73 -5.72
N ASN A 66 2.89 -21.06 -5.09
CA ASN A 66 2.93 -19.59 -5.04
C ASN A 66 3.23 -19.00 -6.42
N ILE A 67 4.14 -19.61 -7.20
CA ILE A 67 4.41 -19.18 -8.58
C ILE A 67 3.16 -19.30 -9.45
N PHE A 68 2.44 -20.43 -9.38
CA PHE A 68 1.21 -20.66 -10.12
C PHE A 68 0.11 -19.64 -9.75
N LEU A 69 -0.07 -19.40 -8.46
CA LEU A 69 -1.04 -18.42 -7.94
C LEU A 69 -0.78 -17.03 -8.50
N ILE A 70 0.48 -16.60 -8.50
CA ILE A 70 0.89 -15.29 -8.99
C ILE A 70 0.65 -15.16 -10.49
N LYS A 71 1.13 -16.11 -11.29
CA LYS A 71 0.97 -16.07 -12.76
C LYS A 71 -0.48 -15.99 -13.21
N ARG A 72 -1.40 -16.62 -12.47
CA ARG A 72 -2.82 -16.72 -12.85
C ARG A 72 -3.71 -15.59 -12.34
N LYS A 73 -3.36 -14.95 -11.24
CA LYS A 73 -4.29 -14.07 -10.50
C LYS A 73 -3.87 -12.61 -10.39
N PHE A 74 -2.62 -12.29 -10.67
CA PHE A 74 -2.12 -10.93 -10.48
C PHE A 74 -1.97 -10.22 -11.82
N ASN A 75 -2.66 -9.09 -11.95
CA ASN A 75 -2.48 -8.19 -13.08
C ASN A 75 -1.28 -7.28 -12.81
N TYR A 76 -0.27 -7.35 -13.68
CA TYR A 76 1.03 -6.69 -13.48
C TYR A 76 1.00 -5.14 -13.57
N LYS A 77 -0.13 -4.52 -13.93
CA LYS A 77 -0.19 -3.05 -14.12
C LYS A 77 0.04 -2.23 -12.84
N ASN A 78 -0.40 -2.73 -11.66
CA ASN A 78 -0.26 -2.03 -10.38
C ASN A 78 0.54 -2.86 -9.34
N ASN A 79 0.99 -4.05 -9.71
CA ASN A 79 1.64 -5.00 -8.83
C ASN A 79 3.05 -5.27 -9.36
N PHE A 80 4.05 -4.91 -8.59
CA PHE A 80 5.43 -5.17 -8.94
C PHE A 80 5.87 -6.48 -8.30
N ILE A 81 6.01 -7.54 -9.10
CA ILE A 81 6.34 -8.88 -8.63
C ILE A 81 7.76 -9.24 -9.03
N LYS A 82 8.60 -9.52 -8.04
CA LYS A 82 10.00 -9.93 -8.24
C LYS A 82 10.23 -11.33 -7.70
N ILE A 83 10.56 -12.27 -8.59
CA ILE A 83 10.91 -13.65 -8.21
C ILE A 83 12.42 -13.75 -7.97
N LYS A 84 12.80 -14.07 -6.76
CA LYS A 84 14.19 -14.30 -6.33
C LYS A 84 14.50 -15.81 -6.24
N LYS A 85 15.74 -16.17 -5.84
CA LYS A 85 16.15 -17.57 -5.71
C LYS A 85 15.25 -18.34 -4.74
N ASN A 86 14.97 -17.78 -3.56
CA ASN A 86 14.29 -18.48 -2.45
C ASN A 86 12.92 -17.88 -2.12
N PHE A 87 12.61 -16.66 -2.57
CA PHE A 87 11.38 -15.96 -2.23
C PHE A 87 10.82 -15.16 -3.39
N ILE A 88 9.58 -14.74 -3.24
CA ILE A 88 8.85 -13.88 -4.17
C ILE A 88 8.47 -12.63 -3.40
N LEU A 89 8.78 -11.46 -3.98
CA LEU A 89 8.32 -10.18 -3.46
C LEU A 89 7.16 -9.67 -4.30
N ILE A 90 6.10 -9.24 -3.63
CA ILE A 90 4.95 -8.57 -4.24
C ILE A 90 4.87 -7.19 -3.61
N ASN A 91 5.02 -6.16 -4.43
CA ASN A 91 4.80 -4.77 -4.02
C ASN A 91 3.53 -4.26 -4.68
N ILE A 92 2.60 -3.78 -3.87
CA ILE A 92 1.32 -3.26 -4.33
C ILE A 92 1.19 -1.86 -3.79
N ILE A 93 0.86 -0.91 -4.67
CA ILE A 93 0.69 0.48 -4.29
C ILE A 93 -0.76 0.88 -4.54
N TYR A 94 -1.45 1.29 -3.49
CA TYR A 94 -2.76 1.93 -3.55
C TYR A 94 -2.58 3.42 -3.36
N LYS A 95 -3.11 4.22 -4.28
CA LYS A 95 -3.00 5.68 -4.26
C LYS A 95 -4.36 6.33 -4.44
N THR A 96 -4.51 7.49 -3.84
CA THR A 96 -5.66 8.37 -4.03
C THR A 96 -5.21 9.82 -3.99
N CYS A 97 -5.89 10.69 -4.73
CA CYS A 97 -5.63 12.13 -4.74
C CYS A 97 -6.92 12.88 -5.09
N ASN A 98 -6.94 14.18 -4.80
CA ASN A 98 -8.07 15.08 -5.09
C ASN A 98 -9.38 14.66 -4.43
N ILE A 99 -9.34 13.99 -3.28
CA ILE A 99 -10.54 13.71 -2.51
C ILE A 99 -10.78 14.90 -1.58
N PHE A 100 -11.69 15.76 -2.00
CA PHE A 100 -12.15 16.89 -1.20
C PHE A 100 -13.29 16.42 -0.31
N GLY A 101 -13.05 16.31 0.98
CA GLY A 101 -14.03 15.84 1.93
C GLY A 101 -13.58 16.01 3.38
N SER A 102 -14.12 15.19 4.25
CA SER A 102 -13.75 15.14 5.67
C SER A 102 -12.42 14.45 5.90
N LEU A 103 -11.79 14.70 7.05
CA LEU A 103 -10.64 13.92 7.49
C LEU A 103 -10.98 12.43 7.49
N GLY A 104 -10.06 11.61 6.97
CA GLY A 104 -10.25 10.17 6.85
C GLY A 104 -10.87 9.70 5.54
N ASP A 105 -11.28 10.57 4.62
CA ASP A 105 -11.88 10.13 3.36
C ASP A 105 -10.86 9.51 2.41
N ASN A 106 -9.62 10.01 2.39
CA ASN A 106 -8.53 9.38 1.67
C ASN A 106 -8.25 7.96 2.18
N SER A 107 -8.20 7.76 3.49
CA SER A 107 -7.98 6.45 4.08
C SER A 107 -9.16 5.49 3.86
N LYS A 108 -10.40 5.97 3.85
CA LYS A 108 -11.59 5.17 3.47
C LYS A 108 -11.47 4.66 2.05
N GLU A 109 -11.02 5.52 1.11
CA GLU A 109 -10.85 5.11 -0.29
C GLU A 109 -9.72 4.09 -0.46
N ILE A 110 -8.59 4.23 0.25
CA ILE A 110 -7.53 3.21 0.26
C ILE A 110 -8.04 1.87 0.81
N ILE A 111 -8.78 1.89 1.92
CA ILE A 111 -9.40 0.68 2.48
C ILE A 111 -10.31 0.01 1.45
N LYS A 112 -11.15 0.78 0.77
CA LYS A 112 -12.04 0.28 -0.29
C LYS A 112 -11.26 -0.37 -1.43
N LYS A 113 -10.14 0.23 -1.87
CA LYS A 113 -9.26 -0.34 -2.89
C LYS A 113 -8.66 -1.68 -2.44
N ILE A 114 -8.19 -1.78 -1.19
CA ILE A 114 -7.66 -3.03 -0.63
C ILE A 114 -8.75 -4.11 -0.56
N ILE A 115 -9.97 -3.76 -0.13
CA ILE A 115 -11.10 -4.71 -0.03
C ILE A 115 -11.49 -5.24 -1.41
N ASN A 116 -11.45 -4.39 -2.43
CA ASN A 116 -11.82 -4.73 -3.81
C ASN A 116 -10.70 -5.45 -4.57
N ASP A 117 -9.47 -5.45 -4.06
CA ASP A 117 -8.36 -6.23 -4.62
C ASP A 117 -8.47 -7.69 -4.16
N TYR A 118 -9.41 -8.42 -4.79
CA TYR A 118 -9.73 -9.79 -4.40
C TYR A 118 -8.52 -10.75 -4.40
N PRO A 119 -7.59 -10.74 -5.38
CA PRO A 119 -6.40 -11.59 -5.35
C PRO A 119 -5.55 -11.37 -4.11
N ILE A 120 -5.30 -10.10 -3.77
CA ILE A 120 -4.49 -9.72 -2.61
C ILE A 120 -5.22 -10.07 -1.32
N LEU A 121 -6.48 -9.69 -1.21
CA LEU A 121 -7.27 -9.99 -0.02
C LEU A 121 -7.34 -11.50 0.25
N LYS A 122 -7.46 -12.32 -0.79
CA LYS A 122 -7.42 -13.78 -0.67
C LYS A 122 -6.07 -14.28 -0.18
N LEU A 123 -4.96 -13.76 -0.74
CA LEU A 123 -3.61 -14.09 -0.29
C LEU A 123 -3.43 -13.75 1.19
N LEU A 124 -3.84 -12.57 1.61
CA LEU A 124 -3.73 -12.11 2.99
C LEU A 124 -4.54 -12.99 3.95
N LYS A 125 -5.78 -13.33 3.60
CA LYS A 125 -6.66 -14.20 4.42
C LYS A 125 -6.09 -15.58 4.66
N THR A 126 -5.42 -16.18 3.68
CA THR A 126 -4.80 -17.50 3.82
C THR A 126 -3.57 -17.49 4.71
N GLY A 127 -3.00 -16.32 5.03
CA GLY A 127 -1.76 -16.19 5.80
C GLY A 127 -0.54 -16.84 5.12
N ASN A 128 -0.62 -17.14 3.83
CA ASN A 128 0.45 -17.81 3.08
C ASN A 128 1.52 -16.81 2.60
N TYR A 129 2.09 -16.08 3.54
CA TYR A 129 3.18 -15.14 3.34
C TYR A 129 4.17 -15.24 4.51
N GLU A 130 5.43 -14.88 4.26
CA GLU A 130 6.48 -14.87 5.27
C GLU A 130 6.45 -13.57 6.07
N ASN A 131 6.37 -12.43 5.36
CA ASN A 131 6.37 -11.11 5.97
C ASN A 131 5.52 -10.13 5.17
N ILE A 132 5.01 -9.09 5.86
CA ILE A 132 4.35 -7.92 5.28
C ILE A 132 4.92 -6.66 5.93
N ASN A 133 5.37 -5.73 5.07
CA ASN A 133 5.69 -4.37 5.48
C ASN A 133 4.68 -3.42 4.85
N ILE A 134 4.30 -2.38 5.59
CA ILE A 134 3.38 -1.34 5.14
C ILE A 134 4.12 -0.01 5.17
N ILE A 135 4.14 0.69 4.03
CA ILE A 135 4.65 2.06 3.91
C ILE A 135 3.48 2.92 3.47
N ALA A 136 3.26 4.04 4.15
CA ALA A 136 2.20 4.96 3.80
C ALA A 136 2.66 6.42 3.91
N HIS A 137 2.05 7.29 3.11
CA HIS A 137 2.41 8.70 3.06
C HIS A 137 1.19 9.55 2.69
N THR A 138 0.95 10.60 3.48
CA THR A 138 0.03 11.69 3.14
C THR A 138 0.83 12.87 2.61
N ARG A 139 0.31 13.58 1.63
CA ARG A 139 0.99 14.71 1.01
C ARG A 139 0.15 15.98 1.09
N TRP A 140 0.82 17.08 1.46
CA TRP A 140 0.42 18.43 1.14
C TRP A 140 1.31 18.88 -0.04
N ALA A 141 0.69 19.18 -1.16
CA ALA A 141 1.43 19.59 -2.36
C ALA A 141 1.71 21.10 -2.30
N SER A 142 2.86 21.48 -1.75
CA SER A 142 3.37 22.86 -1.83
C SER A 142 3.85 23.18 -3.25
N VAL A 143 4.45 22.22 -3.92
CA VAL A 143 4.98 22.33 -5.28
C VAL A 143 4.58 21.11 -6.11
N GLY A 144 4.30 21.33 -7.40
CA GLY A 144 3.94 20.28 -8.35
C GLY A 144 2.46 19.90 -8.34
N LYS A 145 2.04 19.18 -9.38
CA LYS A 145 0.64 18.78 -9.55
C LYS A 145 0.21 17.73 -8.52
N VAL A 146 -1.03 17.87 -8.06
CA VAL A 146 -1.72 16.83 -7.28
C VAL A 146 -2.31 15.82 -8.26
N ASN A 147 -1.62 14.69 -8.41
CA ASN A 147 -2.03 13.58 -9.28
C ASN A 147 -1.53 12.25 -8.71
N ILE A 148 -1.97 11.15 -9.30
CA ILE A 148 -1.61 9.79 -8.86
C ILE A 148 -0.12 9.51 -9.06
N GLU A 149 0.50 10.03 -10.12
CA GLU A 149 1.92 9.82 -10.42
C GLU A 149 2.80 10.42 -9.32
N ASN A 150 2.47 11.64 -8.89
CA ASN A 150 3.21 12.37 -7.85
C ASN A 150 2.82 11.98 -6.42
N THR A 151 1.81 11.12 -6.25
CA THR A 151 1.46 10.59 -4.93
C THR A 151 2.50 9.56 -4.49
N HIS A 152 3.05 9.70 -3.28
CA HIS A 152 3.96 8.74 -2.70
C HIS A 152 3.21 7.48 -2.20
N PRO A 153 3.87 6.30 -2.10
CA PRO A 153 5.24 6.02 -2.49
C PRO A 153 5.47 6.11 -4.00
N ILE A 154 6.67 6.59 -4.37
CA ILE A 154 7.13 6.64 -5.75
C ILE A 154 8.04 5.44 -6.01
N ALA A 155 7.97 4.88 -7.21
CA ALA A 155 8.82 3.78 -7.65
C ALA A 155 9.78 4.25 -8.75
N ASN A 156 11.00 3.71 -8.78
CA ASN A 156 11.95 3.96 -9.85
C ASN A 156 11.55 3.18 -11.12
N VAL A 157 10.56 3.69 -11.84
CA VAL A 157 10.15 3.15 -13.14
C VAL A 157 10.86 3.95 -14.23
N ASN A 158 11.80 3.32 -14.95
CA ASN A 158 12.37 3.93 -16.13
C ASN A 158 11.35 3.85 -17.28
N SER A 159 10.91 5.00 -17.77
CA SER A 159 10.10 5.08 -18.99
C SER A 159 10.82 4.36 -20.13
N GLY A 160 10.21 3.32 -20.68
CA GLY A 160 10.76 2.52 -21.77
C GLY A 160 11.55 1.27 -21.37
N SER A 161 11.77 1.00 -20.08
CA SER A 161 12.39 -0.25 -19.65
C SER A 161 11.33 -1.24 -19.12
N ASN A 162 11.40 -2.50 -19.58
CA ASN A 162 10.62 -3.60 -19.04
C ASN A 162 11.13 -4.06 -17.64
N LYS A 163 12.05 -3.32 -17.03
CA LYS A 163 12.60 -3.65 -15.72
C LYS A 163 11.64 -3.24 -14.62
N LEU A 164 11.33 -4.18 -13.74
CA LEU A 164 10.53 -3.90 -12.55
C LEU A 164 11.28 -2.95 -11.60
N PRO A 165 10.56 -2.00 -10.97
CA PRO A 165 11.17 -1.11 -9.99
C PRO A 165 11.79 -1.91 -8.85
N THR A 166 12.91 -1.42 -8.35
CA THR A 166 13.65 -2.02 -7.24
C THR A 166 13.68 -1.14 -6.00
N ILE A 167 13.38 0.15 -6.20
CA ILE A 167 13.37 1.17 -5.15
C ILE A 167 11.98 1.76 -5.07
N PHE A 168 11.47 1.86 -3.86
CA PHE A 168 10.25 2.58 -3.51
C PHE A 168 10.59 3.58 -2.43
N SER A 169 10.18 4.83 -2.60
CA SER A 169 10.51 5.88 -1.66
C SER A 169 9.30 6.72 -1.28
N VAL A 170 9.37 7.25 -0.07
CA VAL A 170 8.53 8.33 0.44
C VAL A 170 9.46 9.46 0.89
N MET A 171 9.06 10.69 0.64
CA MET A 171 9.85 11.86 1.00
C MET A 171 8.93 12.95 1.54
N ASN A 172 9.35 13.57 2.63
CA ASN A 172 8.79 14.81 3.11
C ASN A 172 9.83 15.91 2.85
N GLY A 173 9.62 16.71 1.81
CA GLY A 173 10.52 17.77 1.38
C GLY A 173 10.47 18.03 -0.12
N ASP A 174 11.20 19.03 -0.56
CA ASP A 174 11.28 19.47 -1.95
C ASP A 174 12.72 19.33 -2.47
N ILE A 175 12.86 19.00 -3.76
CA ILE A 175 14.16 18.93 -4.44
C ILE A 175 14.29 20.15 -5.35
N TYR A 176 14.99 21.17 -4.87
CA TYR A 176 15.12 22.46 -5.59
C TYR A 176 15.92 22.38 -6.89
N ASN A 177 16.88 21.45 -6.97
CA ASN A 177 17.76 21.30 -8.10
C ASN A 177 17.44 20.07 -8.97
N TYR A 178 16.18 19.63 -8.98
CA TYR A 178 15.77 18.40 -9.68
C TYR A 178 16.06 18.44 -11.18
N GLU A 179 15.94 19.60 -11.84
CA GLU A 179 16.23 19.77 -13.26
C GLU A 179 17.71 19.50 -13.58
N ASN A 180 18.62 20.00 -12.72
CA ASN A 180 20.05 19.74 -12.84
C ASN A 180 20.40 18.26 -12.64
N ILE A 181 19.67 17.58 -11.75
CA ILE A 181 19.85 16.14 -11.50
C ILE A 181 19.39 15.33 -12.73
N ILE A 182 18.22 15.66 -13.29
CA ILE A 182 17.69 15.00 -14.49
C ILE A 182 18.60 15.21 -15.69
N SER A 183 19.11 16.41 -15.91
CA SER A 183 20.00 16.70 -17.04
C SER A 183 21.32 15.91 -16.99
N LYS A 184 21.86 15.66 -15.79
CA LYS A 184 23.08 14.86 -15.58
C LYS A 184 22.86 13.34 -15.63
N SER A 185 21.60 12.89 -15.55
CA SER A 185 21.25 11.46 -15.56
C SER A 185 20.88 10.92 -16.95
N ARG A 186 20.82 11.79 -17.94
CA ARG A 186 20.64 11.47 -19.37
C ARG A 186 21.97 11.35 -20.08
#